data_9cff3a8bd13986922d770fbde2b958e1
#
_entry.id   9cff3a8bd13986922d770fbde2b958e1
#
_cell.length_a   1.000
_cell.length_b   1.000
_cell.length_c   1.000
_cell.angle_alpha   90.00
_cell.angle_beta   90.00
_cell.angle_gamma   90.00
#
_symmetry.space_group_name_H-M   'P 1'
#
loop_
_entity.id
_entity.type
_entity.pdbx_description
1 polymer ?
#
loop_
_entity_poly.entity_id
_entity_poly.type
_entity_poly.pdbx_seq_one_letter_code
_entity_poly.pdbx_strand_id
1 'polypeptide(L)'
;MPARLAAVSIRDPRLLQIAFLGSFLCAGLTVLHFDLQLWQPVLIVATALGTQWGMTRLMKVPSAGYLSPLISSFGLSLLLRSDVWWIPPFAAAVAISSKFLIRFRGKHIFNPTNLGLAAAMLVSDRAWCSPSQWGESAVVIAWFAIFGLAVAHRAFRSDVSVYFFGAWFLLKLGRVVYLGQRLPVLWHQLSTGSLILFTFFMISDPKTTPDSRLGRAIYASAVAGFAFFLQHGLWKYNTLIWALLAISPLVPLIDWLFKGERYRWPGQSFSQATFFTSARGSGETKFGRFGIAVLGRIFAFITASLPTMPLR
;
A
#
# COMPACT_ATOMS: atom_id res chain seq x y z
N MET A 1 3.61 -27.50 24.17
CA MET A 1 4.40 -26.31 24.52
C MET A 1 3.57 -25.08 24.16
N PRO A 2 3.26 -24.20 25.13
CA PRO A 2 2.48 -23.01 24.87
C PRO A 2 3.29 -22.08 23.94
N ALA A 3 2.67 -21.65 22.86
CA ALA A 3 3.24 -20.64 21.94
C ALA A 3 3.54 -19.38 22.75
N ARG A 4 4.81 -19.08 22.98
CA ARG A 4 5.23 -17.78 23.53
C ARG A 4 4.76 -16.72 22.52
N LEU A 5 3.75 -15.94 22.91
CA LEU A 5 3.43 -14.69 22.23
C LEU A 5 4.73 -13.88 22.20
N ALA A 6 5.24 -13.62 21.01
CA ALA A 6 6.45 -12.80 20.85
C ALA A 6 6.18 -11.47 21.55
N ALA A 7 6.96 -11.16 22.59
CA ALA A 7 6.83 -9.93 23.33
C ALA A 7 6.94 -8.76 22.35
N VAL A 8 5.87 -8.01 22.21
CA VAL A 8 5.84 -6.83 21.33
C VAL A 8 6.67 -5.75 22.03
N SER A 9 7.82 -5.43 21.47
CA SER A 9 8.64 -4.33 21.99
C SER A 9 7.91 -3.02 21.79
N ILE A 10 7.80 -2.18 22.83
CA ILE A 10 7.24 -0.81 22.77
C ILE A 10 7.93 0.06 21.68
N ARG A 11 9.13 -0.36 21.24
CA ARG A 11 9.90 0.30 20.16
C ARG A 11 9.50 -0.15 18.75
N ASP A 12 8.50 -1.05 18.60
CA ASP A 12 8.07 -1.52 17.28
C ASP A 12 7.32 -0.38 16.53
N PRO A 13 7.82 0.06 15.35
CA PRO A 13 7.17 1.13 14.56
C PRO A 13 5.73 0.82 14.18
N ARG A 14 5.37 -0.47 14.11
CA ARG A 14 4.01 -0.92 13.78
C ARG A 14 2.97 -0.53 14.83
N LEU A 15 3.36 -0.44 16.11
CA LEU A 15 2.45 0.03 17.17
C LEU A 15 2.08 1.49 16.97
N LEU A 16 3.05 2.34 16.65
CA LEU A 16 2.81 3.74 16.35
C LEU A 16 1.91 3.88 15.12
N GLN A 17 2.13 3.07 14.10
CA GLN A 17 1.30 3.06 12.88
C GLN A 17 -0.14 2.63 13.18
N ILE A 18 -0.35 1.59 13.99
CA ILE A 18 -1.67 1.13 14.41
C ILE A 18 -2.37 2.21 15.24
N ALA A 19 -1.69 2.79 16.23
CA ALA A 19 -2.25 3.85 17.07
C ALA A 19 -2.67 5.05 16.22
N PHE A 20 -1.84 5.46 15.27
CA PHE A 20 -2.15 6.57 14.38
C PHE A 20 -3.31 6.26 13.44
N LEU A 21 -3.24 5.17 12.65
CA LEU A 21 -4.31 4.82 11.70
C LEU A 21 -5.63 4.52 12.43
N GLY A 22 -5.56 3.89 13.61
CA GLY A 22 -6.73 3.61 14.43
C GLY A 22 -7.37 4.87 15.01
N SER A 23 -6.56 5.78 15.58
CA SER A 23 -7.07 7.08 16.09
C SER A 23 -7.69 7.90 14.96
N PHE A 24 -7.09 7.85 13.77
CA PHE A 24 -7.62 8.55 12.62
C PHE A 24 -8.93 7.93 12.09
N LEU A 25 -9.02 6.61 12.07
CA LEU A 25 -10.28 5.93 11.74
C LEU A 25 -11.38 6.29 12.76
N CYS A 26 -11.06 6.31 14.06
CA CYS A 26 -11.98 6.74 15.09
C CYS A 26 -12.40 8.21 14.93
N ALA A 27 -11.45 9.12 14.71
CA ALA A 27 -11.76 10.53 14.46
C ALA A 27 -12.59 10.73 13.19
N GLY A 28 -12.31 9.94 12.15
CA GLY A 28 -13.07 9.93 10.90
C GLY A 28 -14.53 9.54 11.10
N LEU A 29 -14.79 8.56 11.95
CA LEU A 29 -16.14 8.08 12.25
C LEU A 29 -16.92 8.99 13.19
N THR A 30 -16.24 9.70 14.12
CA THR A 30 -16.91 10.45 15.19
C THR A 30 -16.93 11.97 14.97
N VAL A 31 -15.85 12.53 14.43
CA VAL A 31 -15.66 13.98 14.32
C VAL A 31 -15.68 14.46 12.88
N LEU A 32 -14.98 13.73 11.99
CA LEU A 32 -14.83 14.14 10.58
C LEU A 32 -15.98 13.63 9.70
N HIS A 33 -16.91 12.88 10.27
CA HIS A 33 -18.10 12.35 9.58
C HIS A 33 -17.78 11.71 8.22
N PHE A 34 -16.79 10.82 8.21
CA PHE A 34 -16.49 10.06 6.99
C PHE A 34 -17.73 9.30 6.55
N ASP A 35 -18.00 9.31 5.25
CA ASP A 35 -19.00 8.46 4.64
C ASP A 35 -18.55 6.99 4.69
N LEU A 36 -18.54 6.45 5.91
CA LEU A 36 -18.08 5.12 6.25
C LEU A 36 -19.05 4.45 7.19
N GLN A 37 -19.75 3.44 6.73
CA GLN A 37 -20.64 2.65 7.56
C GLN A 37 -19.84 1.74 8.49
N LEU A 38 -20.16 1.69 9.79
CA LEU A 38 -19.43 0.96 10.82
C LEU A 38 -19.23 -0.53 10.52
N TRP A 39 -20.15 -1.16 9.79
CA TRP A 39 -20.03 -2.56 9.42
C TRP A 39 -18.82 -2.83 8.49
N GLN A 40 -18.43 -1.87 7.66
CA GLN A 40 -17.32 -2.02 6.72
C GLN A 40 -15.97 -2.25 7.44
N PRO A 41 -15.50 -1.35 8.34
CA PRO A 41 -14.25 -1.58 9.06
C PRO A 41 -14.32 -2.81 9.97
N VAL A 42 -15.47 -3.13 10.56
CA VAL A 42 -15.63 -4.34 11.36
C VAL A 42 -15.42 -5.60 10.51
N LEU A 43 -16.06 -5.69 9.35
CA LEU A 43 -15.88 -6.82 8.43
C LEU A 43 -14.45 -6.90 7.89
N ILE A 44 -13.83 -5.77 7.54
CA ILE A 44 -12.45 -5.72 7.07
C ILE A 44 -11.50 -6.26 8.14
N VAL A 45 -11.61 -5.78 9.39
CA VAL A 45 -10.74 -6.21 10.49
C VAL A 45 -10.95 -7.69 10.80
N ALA A 46 -12.21 -8.12 10.95
CA ALA A 46 -12.53 -9.52 11.25
C ALA A 46 -11.99 -10.46 10.15
N THR A 47 -12.21 -10.11 8.88
CA THR A 47 -11.72 -10.91 7.75
C THR A 47 -10.20 -10.90 7.67
N ALA A 48 -9.55 -9.75 7.88
CA ALA A 48 -8.09 -9.66 7.86
C ALA A 48 -7.44 -10.55 8.93
N LEU A 49 -7.97 -10.52 10.16
CA LEU A 49 -7.48 -11.35 11.27
C LEU A 49 -7.79 -12.83 11.04
N GLY A 50 -9.00 -13.16 10.59
CA GLY A 50 -9.40 -14.52 10.24
C GLY A 50 -8.56 -15.11 9.10
N THR A 51 -8.32 -14.35 8.04
CA THR A 51 -7.46 -14.75 6.93
C THR A 51 -6.01 -14.93 7.38
N GLN A 52 -5.50 -14.03 8.22
CA GLN A 52 -4.16 -14.17 8.80
C GLN A 52 -4.03 -15.46 9.60
N TRP A 53 -5.00 -15.76 10.47
CA TRP A 53 -5.03 -16.98 11.26
C TRP A 53 -5.11 -18.22 10.37
N GLY A 54 -6.04 -18.25 9.40
CA GLY A 54 -6.21 -19.37 8.48
C GLY A 54 -4.97 -19.64 7.64
N MET A 55 -4.38 -18.60 7.04
CA MET A 55 -3.16 -18.71 6.23
C MET A 55 -1.95 -19.14 7.05
N THR A 56 -1.82 -18.66 8.29
CA THR A 56 -0.76 -19.08 9.21
C THR A 56 -0.86 -20.59 9.53
N ARG A 57 -2.08 -21.08 9.78
CA ARG A 57 -2.34 -22.51 10.02
C ARG A 57 -2.09 -23.35 8.77
N LEU A 58 -2.65 -22.95 7.64
CA LEU A 58 -2.56 -23.65 6.36
C LEU A 58 -1.11 -23.81 5.90
N MET A 59 -0.32 -22.73 6.01
CA MET A 59 1.07 -22.73 5.57
C MET A 59 2.07 -23.11 6.67
N LYS A 60 1.58 -23.50 7.85
CA LYS A 60 2.39 -23.93 9.01
C LYS A 60 3.48 -22.92 9.38
N VAL A 61 3.18 -21.62 9.21
CA VAL A 61 4.14 -20.55 9.53
C VAL A 61 4.18 -20.35 11.04
N PRO A 62 5.36 -20.42 11.69
CA PRO A 62 5.44 -20.14 13.11
C PRO A 62 5.08 -18.68 13.39
N SER A 63 3.99 -18.47 14.14
CA SER A 63 3.56 -17.19 14.71
C SER A 63 3.76 -15.95 13.83
N ALA A 64 2.96 -15.82 12.78
CA ALA A 64 2.85 -14.54 12.07
C ALA A 64 2.04 -13.56 12.94
N GLY A 65 2.67 -12.53 13.48
CA GLY A 65 2.03 -11.57 14.38
C GLY A 65 0.83 -10.87 13.75
N TYR A 66 -0.11 -10.38 14.58
CA TYR A 66 -1.35 -9.74 14.16
C TYR A 66 -1.22 -8.23 13.89
N LEU A 67 -0.06 -7.60 14.15
CA LEU A 67 0.14 -6.17 13.92
C LEU A 67 0.03 -5.80 12.43
N SER A 68 0.64 -6.61 11.56
CA SER A 68 0.62 -6.33 10.12
C SER A 68 -0.78 -6.43 9.47
N PRO A 69 -1.64 -7.44 9.78
CA PRO A 69 -3.02 -7.44 9.28
C PRO A 69 -3.85 -6.28 9.83
N LEU A 70 -3.65 -5.83 11.08
CA LEU A 70 -4.32 -4.65 11.62
C LEU A 70 -3.97 -3.38 10.85
N ILE A 71 -2.69 -3.15 10.54
CA ILE A 71 -2.26 -2.02 9.72
C ILE A 71 -2.94 -2.06 8.34
N SER A 72 -2.95 -3.23 7.70
CA SER A 72 -3.58 -3.37 6.38
C SER A 72 -5.08 -3.17 6.43
N SER A 73 -5.76 -3.64 7.49
CA SER A 73 -7.20 -3.46 7.66
C SER A 73 -7.58 -2.00 7.91
N PHE A 74 -6.82 -1.25 8.72
CA PHE A 74 -7.07 0.17 8.92
C PHE A 74 -6.84 0.96 7.63
N GLY A 75 -5.79 0.65 6.87
CA GLY A 75 -5.56 1.27 5.56
C GLY A 75 -6.70 1.01 4.58
N LEU A 76 -7.20 -0.23 4.51
CA LEU A 76 -8.38 -0.58 3.71
C LEU A 76 -9.62 0.16 4.19
N SER A 77 -9.88 0.20 5.50
CA SER A 77 -11.05 0.89 6.08
C SER A 77 -11.06 2.39 5.79
N LEU A 78 -9.88 3.01 5.74
CA LEU A 78 -9.76 4.43 5.43
C LEU A 78 -9.96 4.74 3.94
N LEU A 79 -9.51 3.87 3.06
CA LEU A 79 -9.44 4.14 1.62
C LEU A 79 -10.55 3.45 0.81
N LEU A 80 -10.95 2.23 1.13
CA LEU A 80 -11.96 1.49 0.38
C LEU A 80 -13.36 2.00 0.72
N ARG A 81 -14.15 2.21 -0.31
CA ARG A 81 -15.60 2.45 -0.22
C ARG A 81 -16.32 1.49 -1.14
N SER A 82 -17.41 0.95 -0.64
CA SER A 82 -18.35 0.15 -1.41
C SER A 82 -19.70 0.10 -0.69
N ASP A 83 -20.76 0.10 -1.44
CA ASP A 83 -22.11 -0.14 -0.95
C ASP A 83 -22.50 -1.63 -0.93
N VAL A 84 -21.59 -2.51 -1.40
CA VAL A 84 -21.79 -3.96 -1.48
C VAL A 84 -21.06 -4.65 -0.34
N TRP A 85 -21.78 -5.37 0.49
CA TRP A 85 -21.30 -5.96 1.75
C TRP A 85 -20.14 -6.96 1.62
N TRP A 86 -20.04 -7.71 0.51
CA TRP A 86 -18.98 -8.71 0.33
C TRP A 86 -17.65 -8.14 -0.19
N ILE A 87 -17.66 -6.93 -0.76
CA ILE A 87 -16.46 -6.32 -1.33
C ILE A 87 -15.41 -5.97 -0.27
N PRO A 88 -15.73 -5.32 0.87
CA PRO A 88 -14.75 -5.04 1.91
C PRO A 88 -14.07 -6.30 2.48
N PRO A 89 -14.78 -7.39 2.84
CA PRO A 89 -14.13 -8.62 3.26
C PRO A 89 -13.33 -9.29 2.14
N PHE A 90 -13.79 -9.26 0.89
CA PHE A 90 -13.01 -9.76 -0.25
C PHE A 90 -11.67 -9.03 -0.37
N ALA A 91 -11.67 -7.70 -0.34
CA ALA A 91 -10.45 -6.90 -0.39
C ALA A 91 -9.48 -7.23 0.76
N ALA A 92 -10.00 -7.40 1.97
CA ALA A 92 -9.22 -7.79 3.14
C ALA A 92 -8.61 -9.20 2.99
N ALA A 93 -9.40 -10.16 2.51
CA ALA A 93 -8.93 -11.52 2.26
C ALA A 93 -7.81 -11.54 1.20
N VAL A 94 -7.96 -10.83 0.08
CA VAL A 94 -6.93 -10.70 -0.97
C VAL A 94 -5.68 -10.03 -0.41
N ALA A 95 -5.83 -8.91 0.30
CA ALA A 95 -4.73 -8.17 0.91
C ALA A 95 -3.87 -9.06 1.82
N ILE A 96 -4.50 -9.82 2.69
CA ILE A 96 -3.78 -10.64 3.66
C ILE A 96 -3.22 -11.92 3.02
N SER A 97 -3.99 -12.60 2.16
CA SER A 97 -3.53 -13.80 1.44
C SER A 97 -2.30 -13.50 0.58
N SER A 98 -2.23 -12.32 -0.03
CA SER A 98 -1.09 -11.92 -0.88
C SER A 98 0.26 -11.95 -0.14
N LYS A 99 0.26 -11.66 1.16
CA LYS A 99 1.47 -11.72 2.00
C LYS A 99 2.07 -13.13 2.08
N PHE A 100 1.25 -14.13 1.91
CA PHE A 100 1.67 -15.53 1.97
C PHE A 100 1.94 -16.09 0.59
N LEU A 101 1.11 -15.73 -0.40
CA LEU A 101 1.10 -16.33 -1.73
C LEU A 101 2.02 -15.60 -2.72
N ILE A 102 2.14 -14.26 -2.64
CA ILE A 102 2.86 -13.47 -3.64
C ILE A 102 4.15 -12.90 -3.04
N ARG A 103 5.20 -13.73 -3.07
CA ARG A 103 6.52 -13.38 -2.54
C ARG A 103 7.62 -13.69 -3.54
N PHE A 104 8.68 -12.92 -3.48
CA PHE A 104 9.91 -13.20 -4.17
C PHE A 104 11.08 -13.16 -3.19
N ARG A 105 11.82 -14.25 -3.08
CA ARG A 105 12.93 -14.40 -2.13
C ARG A 105 12.58 -14.02 -0.69
N GLY A 106 11.32 -14.30 -0.25
CA GLY A 106 10.83 -13.99 1.09
C GLY A 106 10.39 -12.54 1.33
N LYS A 107 10.43 -11.68 0.31
CA LYS A 107 9.93 -10.31 0.31
C LYS A 107 8.54 -10.25 -0.33
N HIS A 108 7.62 -9.45 0.21
CA HIS A 108 6.34 -9.19 -0.45
C HIS A 108 6.58 -8.40 -1.72
N ILE A 109 5.88 -8.73 -2.81
CA ILE A 109 5.95 -7.96 -4.04
C ILE A 109 5.03 -6.74 -3.94
N PHE A 110 3.80 -6.94 -3.48
CA PHE A 110 2.80 -5.89 -3.40
C PHE A 110 2.58 -5.42 -1.96
N ASN A 111 2.31 -4.12 -1.82
CA ASN A 111 1.71 -3.62 -0.59
C ASN A 111 0.31 -4.24 -0.43
N PRO A 112 0.00 -4.89 0.72
CA PRO A 112 -1.24 -5.63 0.89
C PRO A 112 -2.49 -4.76 0.76
N THR A 113 -2.48 -3.58 1.37
CA THR A 113 -3.59 -2.62 1.26
C THR A 113 -3.82 -2.21 -0.19
N ASN A 114 -2.75 -1.90 -0.91
CA ASN A 114 -2.83 -1.52 -2.32
C ASN A 114 -3.41 -2.62 -3.19
N LEU A 115 -2.96 -3.86 -2.98
CA LEU A 115 -3.47 -5.00 -3.75
C LEU A 115 -4.94 -5.30 -3.43
N GLY A 116 -5.34 -5.20 -2.16
CA GLY A 116 -6.74 -5.35 -1.75
C GLY A 116 -7.66 -4.31 -2.39
N LEU A 117 -7.25 -3.03 -2.38
CA LEU A 117 -7.96 -1.94 -3.06
C LEU A 117 -8.08 -2.19 -4.56
N ALA A 118 -6.98 -2.50 -5.21
CA ALA A 118 -6.95 -2.76 -6.65
C ALA A 118 -7.83 -3.97 -7.02
N ALA A 119 -7.77 -5.06 -6.25
CA ALA A 119 -8.61 -6.25 -6.47
C ALA A 119 -10.10 -5.93 -6.34
N ALA A 120 -10.49 -5.14 -5.33
CA ALA A 120 -11.88 -4.71 -5.16
C ALA A 120 -12.38 -3.89 -6.37
N MET A 121 -11.58 -2.93 -6.83
CA MET A 121 -11.91 -2.09 -7.99
C MET A 121 -11.88 -2.84 -9.33
N LEU A 122 -11.13 -3.96 -9.43
CA LEU A 122 -11.12 -4.82 -10.63
C LEU A 122 -12.31 -5.76 -10.71
N VAL A 123 -12.85 -6.15 -9.56
CA VAL A 123 -13.95 -7.14 -9.49
C VAL A 123 -15.31 -6.46 -9.53
N SER A 124 -15.39 -5.20 -9.13
CA SER A 124 -16.67 -4.49 -9.06
C SER A 124 -16.54 -2.99 -9.32
N ASP A 125 -17.39 -2.48 -10.19
CA ASP A 125 -17.54 -1.05 -10.43
C ASP A 125 -18.18 -0.30 -9.24
N ARG A 126 -18.68 -1.05 -8.25
CA ARG A 126 -19.23 -0.52 -6.98
C ARG A 126 -18.18 -0.44 -5.86
N ALA A 127 -16.90 -0.54 -6.20
CA ALA A 127 -15.78 -0.32 -5.31
C ALA A 127 -14.95 0.86 -5.80
N TRP A 128 -14.66 1.80 -4.90
CA TRP A 128 -13.80 2.94 -5.24
C TRP A 128 -12.87 3.31 -4.09
N CYS A 129 -11.80 4.01 -4.42
CA CYS A 129 -10.89 4.56 -3.43
C CYS A 129 -11.34 5.98 -3.08
N SER A 130 -11.52 6.25 -1.80
CA SER A 130 -11.87 7.59 -1.30
C SER A 130 -10.73 8.59 -1.57
N PRO A 131 -10.94 9.64 -2.38
CA PRO A 131 -9.88 10.56 -2.74
C PRO A 131 -9.55 11.59 -1.65
N SER A 132 -10.55 12.03 -0.87
CA SER A 132 -10.35 13.13 0.07
C SER A 132 -11.52 13.35 1.03
N GLN A 133 -11.90 12.35 1.79
CA GLN A 133 -12.97 12.52 2.79
C GLN A 133 -12.54 13.34 4.03
N TRP A 134 -11.32 13.84 4.06
CA TRP A 134 -10.71 14.40 5.26
C TRP A 134 -10.72 15.91 5.30
N GLY A 135 -11.41 16.53 4.34
CA GLY A 135 -11.50 17.97 4.22
C GLY A 135 -10.16 18.62 3.83
N GLU A 136 -10.21 19.92 3.62
CA GLU A 136 -9.04 20.75 3.35
C GLU A 136 -8.47 21.37 4.63
N SER A 137 -8.80 20.83 5.81
CA SER A 137 -8.32 21.35 7.08
C SER A 137 -6.79 21.21 7.16
N ALA A 138 -6.11 22.34 7.18
CA ALA A 138 -4.65 22.39 7.35
C ALA A 138 -4.18 21.67 8.62
N VAL A 139 -4.99 21.66 9.68
CA VAL A 139 -4.69 20.97 10.95
C VAL A 139 -4.66 19.45 10.73
N VAL A 140 -5.64 18.90 10.02
CA VAL A 140 -5.70 17.46 9.73
C VAL A 140 -4.53 17.06 8.83
N ILE A 141 -4.25 17.86 7.80
CA ILE A 141 -3.11 17.62 6.89
C ILE A 141 -1.79 17.66 7.66
N ALA A 142 -1.59 18.68 8.52
CA ALA A 142 -0.39 18.79 9.34
C ALA A 142 -0.24 17.64 10.33
N TRP A 143 -1.31 17.21 10.97
CA TRP A 143 -1.32 16.05 11.86
C TRP A 143 -0.86 14.79 11.11
N PHE A 144 -1.43 14.54 9.94
CA PHE A 144 -1.03 13.41 9.10
C PHE A 144 0.43 13.46 8.68
N ALA A 145 0.89 14.61 8.22
CA ALA A 145 2.26 14.77 7.77
C ALA A 145 3.25 14.52 8.90
N ILE A 146 3.00 15.06 10.10
CA ILE A 146 3.87 14.89 11.27
C ILE A 146 3.90 13.43 11.71
N PHE A 147 2.75 12.80 11.92
CA PHE A 147 2.70 11.40 12.38
C PHE A 147 3.14 10.42 11.30
N GLY A 148 2.77 10.66 10.03
CA GLY A 148 3.20 9.86 8.91
C GLY A 148 4.72 9.89 8.75
N LEU A 149 5.33 11.07 8.84
CA LEU A 149 6.78 11.23 8.81
C LEU A 149 7.44 10.54 10.01
N ALA A 150 6.88 10.65 11.21
CA ALA A 150 7.39 9.98 12.41
C ALA A 150 7.37 8.44 12.26
N VAL A 151 6.30 7.87 11.70
CA VAL A 151 6.20 6.43 11.41
C VAL A 151 7.22 6.01 10.35
N ALA A 152 7.31 6.74 9.24
CA ALA A 152 8.24 6.45 8.16
C ALA A 152 9.70 6.58 8.62
N HIS A 153 10.00 7.59 9.48
CA HIS A 153 11.33 7.77 10.05
C HIS A 153 11.71 6.61 10.98
N ARG A 154 10.81 6.18 11.87
CA ARG A 154 11.05 5.02 12.75
C ARG A 154 11.20 3.71 11.98
N ALA A 155 10.56 3.59 10.82
CA ALA A 155 10.73 2.44 9.93
C ALA A 155 11.98 2.54 9.03
N PHE A 156 12.82 3.58 9.17
CA PHE A 156 13.99 3.85 8.31
C PHE A 156 13.66 3.91 6.81
N ARG A 157 12.46 4.37 6.45
CA ARG A 157 11.97 4.46 5.07
C ARG A 157 11.41 5.85 4.72
N SER A 158 11.74 6.87 5.52
CA SER A 158 11.35 8.26 5.24
C SER A 158 11.92 8.78 3.92
N ASP A 159 13.05 8.24 3.48
CA ASP A 159 13.66 8.57 2.19
C ASP A 159 12.74 8.23 1.00
N VAL A 160 12.01 7.10 1.04
CA VAL A 160 11.04 6.74 -0.01
C VAL A 160 9.93 7.78 -0.10
N SER A 161 9.38 8.19 1.06
CA SER A 161 8.33 9.23 1.12
C SER A 161 8.84 10.56 0.57
N VAL A 162 10.07 10.96 0.91
CA VAL A 162 10.68 12.20 0.41
C VAL A 162 10.91 12.13 -1.10
N TYR A 163 11.46 11.03 -1.61
CA TYR A 163 11.69 10.87 -3.06
C TYR A 163 10.38 10.86 -3.85
N PHE A 164 9.38 10.14 -3.36
CA PHE A 164 8.08 10.10 -4.02
C PHE A 164 7.40 11.47 -4.00
N PHE A 165 7.28 12.10 -2.83
CA PHE A 165 6.60 13.38 -2.71
C PHE A 165 7.32 14.49 -3.47
N GLY A 166 8.67 14.50 -3.42
CA GLY A 166 9.49 15.44 -4.19
C GLY A 166 9.29 15.29 -5.70
N ALA A 167 9.36 14.05 -6.22
CA ALA A 167 9.11 13.78 -7.63
C ALA A 167 7.67 14.16 -8.04
N TRP A 168 6.68 13.80 -7.22
CA TRP A 168 5.28 14.16 -7.46
C TRP A 168 5.06 15.67 -7.46
N PHE A 169 5.62 16.37 -6.46
CA PHE A 169 5.57 17.83 -6.37
C PHE A 169 6.15 18.49 -7.62
N LEU A 170 7.36 18.07 -8.04
CA LEU A 170 8.02 18.63 -9.23
C LEU A 170 7.21 18.41 -10.50
N LEU A 171 6.62 17.23 -10.69
CA LEU A 171 5.76 16.93 -11.83
C LEU A 171 4.51 17.79 -11.84
N LYS A 172 3.85 17.96 -10.68
CA LYS A 172 2.66 18.81 -10.54
C LYS A 172 2.98 20.29 -10.72
N LEU A 173 4.08 20.77 -10.13
CA LEU A 173 4.55 22.14 -10.30
C LEU A 173 4.87 22.42 -11.77
N GLY A 174 5.64 21.54 -12.42
CA GLY A 174 5.96 21.68 -13.84
C GLY A 174 4.71 21.77 -14.71
N ARG A 175 3.68 20.96 -14.43
CA ARG A 175 2.39 21.04 -15.13
C ARG A 175 1.65 22.36 -14.88
N VAL A 176 1.59 22.81 -13.62
CA VAL A 176 0.93 24.07 -13.26
C VAL A 176 1.59 25.25 -13.98
N VAL A 177 2.94 25.28 -13.99
CA VAL A 177 3.72 26.29 -14.71
C VAL A 177 3.50 26.21 -16.23
N TYR A 178 3.58 24.99 -16.78
CA TYR A 178 3.38 24.76 -18.22
C TYR A 178 2.01 25.23 -18.73
N LEU A 179 0.95 25.03 -17.92
CA LEU A 179 -0.41 25.42 -18.24
C LEU A 179 -0.76 26.85 -17.83
N GLY A 180 0.17 27.60 -17.23
CA GLY A 180 -0.08 28.96 -16.72
C GLY A 180 -1.12 29.02 -15.59
N GLN A 181 -1.30 27.91 -14.84
CA GLN A 181 -2.28 27.85 -13.75
C GLN A 181 -1.77 28.58 -12.50
N ARG A 182 -2.71 29.00 -11.64
CA ARG A 182 -2.37 29.67 -10.37
C ARG A 182 -1.84 28.67 -9.33
N LEU A 183 -0.91 29.07 -8.47
CA LEU A 183 -0.35 28.24 -7.40
C LEU A 183 -1.37 27.59 -6.43
N PRO A 184 -2.52 28.22 -6.11
CA PRO A 184 -3.55 27.53 -5.32
C PRO A 184 -4.03 26.20 -5.91
N VAL A 185 -3.98 26.04 -7.24
CA VAL A 185 -4.31 24.76 -7.90
C VAL A 185 -3.32 23.67 -7.51
N LEU A 186 -2.02 24.00 -7.46
CA LEU A 186 -0.99 23.09 -6.99
C LEU A 186 -1.24 22.68 -5.53
N TRP A 187 -1.50 23.68 -4.68
CA TRP A 187 -1.78 23.43 -3.26
C TRP A 187 -2.96 22.48 -3.07
N HIS A 188 -4.07 22.73 -3.74
CA HIS A 188 -5.24 21.86 -3.68
C HIS A 188 -4.93 20.42 -4.14
N GLN A 189 -4.12 20.25 -5.19
CA GLN A 189 -3.73 18.92 -5.68
C GLN A 189 -2.80 18.17 -4.71
N LEU A 190 -2.03 18.87 -3.89
CA LEU A 190 -1.12 18.28 -2.91
C LEU A 190 -1.76 18.05 -1.54
N SER A 191 -2.85 18.75 -1.23
CA SER A 191 -3.52 18.70 0.09
C SER A 191 -4.54 17.58 0.21
N THR A 192 -4.46 16.55 -0.65
CA THR A 192 -5.38 15.41 -0.57
C THR A 192 -4.93 14.38 0.46
N GLY A 193 -5.83 13.97 1.34
CA GLY A 193 -5.51 13.00 2.38
C GLY A 193 -5.08 11.65 1.82
N SER A 194 -5.64 11.21 0.68
CA SER A 194 -5.22 9.98 0.00
C SER A 194 -3.76 10.03 -0.46
N LEU A 195 -3.26 11.18 -0.94
CA LEU A 195 -1.85 11.37 -1.28
C LEU A 195 -0.96 11.21 -0.04
N ILE A 196 -1.37 11.76 1.10
CA ILE A 196 -0.62 11.69 2.34
C ILE A 196 -0.57 10.25 2.87
N LEU A 197 -1.72 9.55 2.94
CA LEU A 197 -1.74 8.14 3.31
C LEU A 197 -0.88 7.29 2.37
N PHE A 198 -0.99 7.54 1.08
CA PHE A 198 -0.18 6.84 0.09
C PHE A 198 1.31 7.05 0.34
N THR A 199 1.73 8.30 0.52
CA THR A 199 3.14 8.70 0.69
C THR A 199 3.76 8.11 1.95
N PHE A 200 3.04 8.11 3.07
CA PHE A 200 3.63 7.73 4.35
C PHE A 200 3.33 6.29 4.78
N PHE A 201 2.28 5.66 4.25
CA PHE A 201 1.85 4.34 4.73
C PHE A 201 1.77 3.25 3.65
N MET A 202 1.70 3.62 2.38
CA MET A 202 1.61 2.63 1.30
C MET A 202 2.92 2.46 0.55
N ILE A 203 3.48 3.54 -0.03
CA ILE A 203 4.73 3.45 -0.79
C ILE A 203 5.94 3.26 0.11
N SER A 204 5.88 3.71 1.36
CA SER A 204 6.96 3.59 2.35
C SER A 204 7.01 2.24 3.09
N ASP A 205 6.18 1.27 2.74
CA ASP A 205 6.20 -0.05 3.38
C ASP A 205 7.57 -0.72 3.18
N PRO A 206 8.34 -0.94 4.27
CA PRO A 206 9.71 -1.42 4.16
C PRO A 206 9.83 -2.86 3.65
N LYS A 207 8.73 -3.62 3.62
CA LYS A 207 8.72 -5.00 3.10
C LYS A 207 8.49 -5.07 1.59
N THR A 208 8.06 -3.98 0.95
CA THR A 208 7.76 -3.92 -0.49
C THR A 208 8.66 -2.96 -1.26
N THR A 209 9.40 -2.09 -0.56
CA THR A 209 10.35 -1.14 -1.16
C THR A 209 11.71 -1.78 -1.47
N PRO A 210 12.50 -1.24 -2.42
CA PRO A 210 13.87 -1.68 -2.67
C PRO A 210 14.78 -1.55 -1.46
N ASP A 211 15.82 -2.40 -1.40
CA ASP A 211 16.72 -2.47 -0.27
C ASP A 211 17.77 -1.33 -0.28
N SER A 212 18.27 -0.94 -1.45
CA SER A 212 19.25 0.14 -1.60
C SER A 212 18.62 1.54 -1.64
N ARG A 213 19.33 2.58 -1.19
CA ARG A 213 18.84 3.98 -1.24
C ARG A 213 18.59 4.45 -2.67
N LEU A 214 19.51 4.16 -3.60
CA LEU A 214 19.35 4.52 -5.01
C LEU A 214 18.16 3.77 -5.63
N GLY A 215 18.01 2.47 -5.31
CA GLY A 215 16.84 1.70 -5.75
C GLY A 215 15.54 2.29 -5.26
N ARG A 216 15.48 2.79 -4.01
CA ARG A 216 14.31 3.48 -3.46
C ARG A 216 14.00 4.80 -4.17
N ALA A 217 15.04 5.59 -4.52
CA ALA A 217 14.86 6.82 -5.27
C ALA A 217 14.30 6.55 -6.68
N ILE A 218 14.85 5.57 -7.39
CA ILE A 218 14.39 5.15 -8.73
C ILE A 218 12.94 4.64 -8.64
N TYR A 219 12.66 3.75 -7.68
CA TYR A 219 11.32 3.19 -7.49
C TYR A 219 10.27 4.26 -7.19
N ALA A 220 10.55 5.14 -6.23
CA ALA A 220 9.64 6.20 -5.84
C ALA A 220 9.36 7.19 -6.98
N SER A 221 10.41 7.59 -7.71
CA SER A 221 10.28 8.46 -8.89
C SER A 221 9.54 7.78 -10.03
N ALA A 222 9.76 6.48 -10.26
CA ALA A 222 9.03 5.70 -11.27
C ALA A 222 7.53 5.61 -10.95
N VAL A 223 7.17 5.36 -9.67
CA VAL A 223 5.77 5.36 -9.24
C VAL A 223 5.14 6.74 -9.43
N ALA A 224 5.83 7.83 -9.05
CA ALA A 224 5.34 9.18 -9.24
C ALA A 224 5.14 9.52 -10.73
N GLY A 225 6.15 9.23 -11.57
CA GLY A 225 6.10 9.47 -13.02
C GLY A 225 5.00 8.69 -13.70
N PHE A 226 4.85 7.39 -13.37
CA PHE A 226 3.82 6.56 -13.95
C PHE A 226 2.42 6.96 -13.48
N ALA A 227 2.24 7.33 -12.20
CA ALA A 227 0.97 7.87 -11.71
C ALA A 227 0.60 9.18 -12.40
N PHE A 228 1.58 10.07 -12.62
CA PHE A 228 1.38 11.32 -13.36
C PHE A 228 0.97 11.05 -14.81
N PHE A 229 1.64 10.11 -15.49
CA PHE A 229 1.28 9.69 -16.85
C PHE A 229 -0.14 9.11 -16.91
N LEU A 230 -0.51 8.22 -15.98
CA LEU A 230 -1.87 7.67 -15.91
C LEU A 230 -2.91 8.78 -15.71
N GLN A 231 -2.61 9.78 -14.87
CA GLN A 231 -3.56 10.84 -14.55
C GLN A 231 -3.75 11.85 -15.69
N HIS A 232 -2.67 12.25 -16.34
CA HIS A 232 -2.68 13.36 -17.29
C HIS A 232 -2.51 12.92 -18.75
N GLY A 233 -1.96 11.75 -18.99
CA GLY A 233 -1.87 11.16 -20.32
C GLY A 233 -3.05 10.27 -20.66
N LEU A 234 -3.51 9.45 -19.70
CA LEU A 234 -4.58 8.49 -19.91
C LEU A 234 -5.89 8.84 -19.19
N TRP A 235 -5.95 9.96 -18.47
CA TRP A 235 -7.14 10.45 -17.74
C TRP A 235 -7.77 9.41 -16.82
N LYS A 236 -6.94 8.60 -16.15
CA LYS A 236 -7.40 7.56 -15.23
C LYS A 236 -7.60 8.10 -13.81
N TYR A 237 -8.54 7.48 -13.09
CA TYR A 237 -8.74 7.72 -11.66
C TYR A 237 -7.87 6.78 -10.81
N ASN A 238 -7.69 7.10 -9.54
CA ASN A 238 -6.95 6.27 -8.58
C ASN A 238 -5.53 5.90 -9.03
N THR A 239 -4.87 6.83 -9.73
CA THR A 239 -3.61 6.59 -10.44
C THR A 239 -2.45 6.18 -9.54
N LEU A 240 -2.44 6.63 -8.28
CA LEU A 240 -1.45 6.22 -7.29
C LEU A 240 -1.53 4.73 -6.99
N ILE A 241 -2.75 4.19 -6.84
CA ILE A 241 -3.01 2.76 -6.57
C ILE A 241 -2.53 1.92 -7.76
N TRP A 242 -2.90 2.32 -8.98
CA TRP A 242 -2.52 1.60 -10.21
C TRP A 242 -1.01 1.69 -10.48
N ALA A 243 -0.40 2.85 -10.26
CA ALA A 243 1.03 3.03 -10.45
C ALA A 243 1.84 2.18 -9.46
N LEU A 244 1.47 2.17 -8.19
CA LEU A 244 2.13 1.34 -7.19
C LEU A 244 1.99 -0.15 -7.53
N LEU A 245 0.81 -0.57 -7.97
CA LEU A 245 0.56 -1.95 -8.38
C LEU A 245 1.43 -2.36 -9.57
N ALA A 246 1.53 -1.50 -10.59
CA ALA A 246 2.28 -1.77 -11.81
C ALA A 246 3.81 -1.78 -11.62
N ILE A 247 4.32 -0.88 -10.78
CA ILE A 247 5.77 -0.72 -10.56
C ILE A 247 6.31 -1.70 -9.50
N SER A 248 5.49 -2.12 -8.53
CA SER A 248 5.92 -3.04 -7.46
C SER A 248 6.61 -4.32 -7.94
N PRO A 249 6.19 -5.00 -9.04
CA PRO A 249 6.88 -6.17 -9.57
C PRO A 249 8.30 -5.91 -10.08
N LEU A 250 8.68 -4.67 -10.32
CA LEU A 250 10.04 -4.30 -10.74
C LEU A 250 11.01 -4.24 -9.54
N VAL A 251 10.51 -4.24 -8.30
CA VAL A 251 11.35 -4.18 -7.10
C VAL A 251 12.39 -5.30 -7.06
N PRO A 252 12.07 -6.58 -7.35
CA PRO A 252 13.09 -7.62 -7.42
C PRO A 252 14.21 -7.36 -8.44
N LEU A 253 13.87 -6.76 -9.59
CA LEU A 253 14.85 -6.36 -10.60
C LEU A 253 15.73 -5.20 -10.11
N ILE A 254 15.12 -4.21 -9.47
CA ILE A 254 15.85 -3.10 -8.85
C ILE A 254 16.82 -3.60 -7.77
N ASP A 255 16.36 -4.54 -6.91
CA ASP A 255 17.21 -5.14 -5.86
C ASP A 255 18.34 -6.02 -6.43
N TRP A 256 18.16 -6.57 -7.64
CA TRP A 256 19.22 -7.30 -8.33
C TRP A 256 20.28 -6.36 -8.91
N LEU A 257 19.85 -5.23 -9.49
CA LEU A 257 20.75 -4.22 -10.05
C LEU A 257 21.47 -3.40 -8.96
N PHE A 258 20.75 -3.03 -7.91
CA PHE A 258 21.24 -2.15 -6.84
C PHE A 258 21.15 -2.87 -5.49
N LYS A 259 22.20 -3.57 -5.12
CA LYS A 259 22.27 -4.36 -3.88
C LYS A 259 22.19 -3.45 -2.65
N GLY A 260 21.43 -3.87 -1.62
CA GLY A 260 21.29 -3.18 -0.34
C GLY A 260 21.01 -4.15 0.80
N GLU A 261 21.05 -3.65 2.03
CA GLU A 261 20.69 -4.44 3.20
C GLU A 261 19.19 -4.64 3.31
N ARG A 262 18.78 -5.91 3.48
CA ARG A 262 17.36 -6.28 3.61
C ARG A 262 16.80 -5.77 4.93
N TYR A 263 15.64 -5.11 4.85
CA TYR A 263 14.93 -4.63 6.03
C TYR A 263 14.41 -5.77 6.93
N ARG A 264 14.64 -5.64 8.23
CA ARG A 264 14.11 -6.54 9.28
C ARG A 264 13.39 -5.75 10.34
N TRP A 265 12.20 -6.21 10.73
CA TRP A 265 11.51 -5.58 11.84
C TRP A 265 12.26 -5.81 13.15
N PRO A 266 12.36 -4.79 14.03
CA PRO A 266 12.87 -4.98 15.38
C PRO A 266 12.08 -6.10 16.09
N GLY A 267 12.79 -7.05 16.71
CA GLY A 267 12.16 -8.18 17.46
C GLY A 267 11.75 -9.39 16.61
N GLN A 268 11.94 -9.41 15.29
CA GLN A 268 11.78 -10.65 14.51
C GLN A 268 12.96 -11.61 14.77
N SER A 269 12.66 -12.79 15.33
CA SER A 269 13.65 -13.85 15.51
C SER A 269 14.15 -14.37 14.16
N PHE A 270 15.43 -14.80 14.11
CA PHE A 270 16.10 -15.36 12.93
C PHE A 270 15.31 -16.52 12.29
N SER A 271 14.57 -17.30 13.11
CA SER A 271 13.74 -18.43 12.71
C SER A 271 12.62 -18.07 11.71
N GLN A 272 11.98 -16.90 11.85
CA GLN A 272 10.91 -16.48 10.93
C GLN A 272 11.44 -16.03 9.57
N ALA A 273 12.62 -15.41 9.56
CA ALA A 273 13.27 -15.01 8.31
C ALA A 273 13.75 -16.24 7.51
N THR A 274 14.23 -17.26 8.21
CA THR A 274 14.79 -18.49 7.59
C THR A 274 13.72 -19.40 7.05
N PHE A 275 12.53 -19.47 7.67
CA PHE A 275 11.42 -20.31 7.19
C PHE A 275 10.99 -19.93 5.76
N PHE A 276 10.90 -18.64 5.47
CA PHE A 276 10.52 -18.15 4.13
C PHE A 276 11.66 -18.19 3.10
N THR A 277 12.90 -18.35 3.54
CA THR A 277 14.06 -18.55 2.65
C THR A 277 14.39 -20.03 2.43
N SER A 278 14.06 -20.90 3.39
CA SER A 278 14.33 -22.33 3.35
C SER A 278 13.30 -23.15 2.55
N ALA A 279 12.09 -22.62 2.35
CA ALA A 279 11.07 -23.23 1.45
C ALA A 279 11.47 -23.21 -0.04
N ARG A 280 12.77 -23.17 -0.32
CA ARG A 280 13.42 -22.98 -1.62
C ARG A 280 13.30 -24.14 -2.61
N GLY A 281 12.62 -25.26 -2.25
CA GLY A 281 12.74 -26.50 -3.04
C GLY A 281 11.57 -26.84 -3.95
N SER A 282 10.32 -26.44 -3.69
CA SER A 282 9.17 -27.01 -4.41
C SER A 282 8.02 -26.08 -4.77
N GLY A 283 8.01 -24.83 -4.30
CA GLY A 283 6.88 -23.90 -4.46
C GLY A 283 7.09 -22.73 -5.43
N GLU A 284 8.31 -22.28 -5.63
CA GLU A 284 8.59 -21.02 -6.36
C GLU A 284 8.20 -21.08 -7.85
N THR A 285 8.25 -22.23 -8.50
CA THR A 285 7.95 -22.37 -9.94
C THR A 285 6.45 -22.33 -10.26
N LYS A 286 5.58 -22.83 -9.36
CA LYS A 286 4.12 -22.79 -9.56
C LYS A 286 3.54 -21.41 -9.24
N PHE A 287 4.05 -20.73 -8.22
CA PHE A 287 3.56 -19.43 -7.79
C PHE A 287 4.11 -18.24 -8.61
N GLY A 288 5.33 -18.36 -9.16
CA GLY A 288 5.84 -17.37 -10.12
C GLY A 288 4.96 -17.27 -11.37
N ARG A 289 4.44 -18.38 -11.88
CA ARG A 289 3.52 -18.41 -13.02
C ARG A 289 2.17 -17.76 -12.69
N PHE A 290 1.65 -17.93 -11.48
CA PHE A 290 0.41 -17.27 -11.05
C PHE A 290 0.59 -15.75 -10.93
N GLY A 291 1.70 -15.29 -10.36
CA GLY A 291 2.02 -13.85 -10.29
C GLY A 291 2.14 -13.21 -11.68
N ILE A 292 2.78 -13.89 -12.64
CA ILE A 292 2.89 -13.42 -14.03
C ILE A 292 1.52 -13.40 -14.72
N ALA A 293 0.66 -14.38 -14.48
CA ALA A 293 -0.70 -14.41 -15.05
C ALA A 293 -1.59 -13.28 -14.48
N VAL A 294 -1.47 -12.97 -13.19
CA VAL A 294 -2.15 -11.82 -12.56
C VAL A 294 -1.63 -10.51 -13.15
N LEU A 295 -0.32 -10.37 -13.33
CA LEU A 295 0.30 -9.21 -13.97
C LEU A 295 -0.17 -9.04 -15.43
N GLY A 296 -0.24 -10.12 -16.20
CA GLY A 296 -0.76 -10.09 -17.57
C GLY A 296 -2.21 -9.60 -17.63
N ARG A 297 -3.07 -10.03 -16.70
CA ARG A 297 -4.46 -9.55 -16.61
C ARG A 297 -4.57 -8.10 -16.17
N ILE A 298 -3.73 -7.66 -15.23
CA ILE A 298 -3.68 -6.25 -14.79
C ILE A 298 -3.22 -5.37 -15.96
N PHE A 299 -2.20 -5.79 -16.69
CA PHE A 299 -1.70 -5.07 -17.86
C PHE A 299 -2.73 -5.04 -18.99
N ALA A 300 -3.41 -6.16 -19.26
CA ALA A 300 -4.50 -6.24 -20.22
C ALA A 300 -5.69 -5.36 -19.82
N PHE A 301 -6.04 -5.27 -18.53
CA PHE A 301 -7.09 -4.36 -18.05
C PHE A 301 -6.69 -2.89 -18.19
N ILE A 302 -5.44 -2.53 -17.84
CA ILE A 302 -4.94 -1.16 -18.03
C ILE A 302 -4.97 -0.79 -19.51
N THR A 303 -4.61 -1.72 -20.42
CA THR A 303 -4.61 -1.48 -21.87
C THR A 303 -6.00 -1.53 -22.49
N ALA A 304 -6.87 -2.46 -22.08
CA ALA A 304 -8.24 -2.55 -22.58
C ALA A 304 -9.13 -1.37 -22.17
N SER A 305 -8.78 -0.70 -21.07
CA SER A 305 -9.46 0.52 -20.63
C SER A 305 -8.92 1.79 -21.31
N LEU A 306 -8.07 1.66 -22.34
CA LEU A 306 -7.67 2.81 -23.17
C LEU A 306 -8.87 3.22 -24.02
N PRO A 307 -9.38 4.46 -23.92
CA PRO A 307 -10.35 4.92 -24.90
C PRO A 307 -9.67 4.87 -26.27
N THR A 308 -10.29 4.20 -27.23
CA THR A 308 -9.94 4.36 -28.63
C THR A 308 -10.16 5.83 -28.96
N MET A 309 -9.09 6.63 -28.98
CA MET A 309 -9.18 7.97 -29.51
C MET A 309 -9.56 7.86 -30.98
N PRO A 310 -10.69 8.46 -31.43
CA PRO A 310 -10.85 8.71 -32.84
C PRO A 310 -9.75 9.70 -33.25
N LEU A 311 -8.88 9.29 -34.13
CA LEU A 311 -7.98 10.18 -34.84
C LEU A 311 -8.83 11.23 -35.58
N ARG A 312 -8.87 12.43 -35.07
CA ARG A 312 -9.25 13.62 -35.80
C ARG A 312 -8.11 14.62 -35.78
#